data_e1127edc67ffd5f47c66b91d504218d0
#
_entry.id   e1127edc67ffd5f47c66b91d504218d0
#
_cell.length_a   1.000
_cell.length_b   1.000
_cell.length_c   1.000
_cell.angle_alpha   90.00
_cell.angle_beta   90.00
_cell.angle_gamma   90.00
#
_symmetry.space_group_name_H-M   'P 1'
#
loop_
_entity.id
_entity.type
_entity.pdbx_description
1 polymer ?
#
loop_
_entity_poly.entity_id
_entity_poly.type
_entity_poly.pdbx_seq_one_letter_code
_entity_poly.pdbx_strand_id
1 'polypeptide(L)'
;MKKKVCMVVPSFTAKGGITSVVNGYRNSQLTEDYDVRFIETYCDGSVIQKTSKALSAYLKFIYTALFWKPNLVHVHSSFGGSFYRKALIIEIASLSKIPVVNHVHGADFDEFYRKKSQKKKKTIEKIYNKCIRTIALSEEWKKNLAEIVPEQTIRVVENYGILQEDLIK
;
A
#
# COMPACT_ATOMS: atom_id res chain seq x y z
N MET A 1 12.10 -18.17 -14.37
CA MET A 1 12.06 -17.67 -12.97
C MET A 1 10.86 -16.76 -12.80
N LYS A 2 10.09 -16.92 -11.71
CA LYS A 2 8.96 -16.02 -11.41
C LYS A 2 9.46 -14.61 -11.13
N LYS A 3 8.69 -13.59 -11.54
CA LYS A 3 8.97 -12.20 -11.17
C LYS A 3 8.73 -12.01 -9.67
N LYS A 4 9.57 -11.22 -9.03
CA LYS A 4 9.55 -10.97 -7.58
C LYS A 4 8.71 -9.76 -7.24
N VAL A 5 7.72 -9.91 -6.37
CA VAL A 5 6.84 -8.83 -5.91
C VAL A 5 6.94 -8.69 -4.39
N CYS A 6 7.32 -7.50 -3.92
CA CYS A 6 7.28 -7.17 -2.49
C CYS A 6 5.95 -6.47 -2.17
N MET A 7 5.07 -7.12 -1.43
CA MET A 7 3.81 -6.54 -0.96
C MET A 7 3.98 -5.92 0.43
N VAL A 8 3.72 -4.64 0.55
CA VAL A 8 3.81 -3.88 1.81
C VAL A 8 2.40 -3.65 2.36
N VAL A 9 2.09 -4.31 3.47
CA VAL A 9 0.73 -4.53 3.95
C VAL A 9 0.60 -4.22 5.46
N PRO A 10 -0.62 -4.09 6.02
CA PRO A 10 -0.81 -4.27 7.46
C PRO A 10 -0.59 -5.73 7.87
N SER A 11 -0.58 -6.04 9.17
CA SER A 11 -0.58 -7.43 9.63
C SER A 11 -1.82 -8.16 9.12
N PHE A 12 -1.66 -9.43 8.78
CA PHE A 12 -2.76 -10.31 8.36
C PHE A 12 -3.82 -10.54 9.45
N THR A 13 -3.50 -10.19 10.70
CA THR A 13 -4.41 -10.26 11.86
C THR A 13 -4.95 -8.90 12.29
N ALA A 14 -4.51 -7.80 11.65
CA ALA A 14 -5.00 -6.48 11.98
C ALA A 14 -6.46 -6.30 11.55
N LYS A 15 -7.22 -5.53 12.32
CA LYS A 15 -8.61 -5.20 11.98
C LYS A 15 -8.66 -4.18 10.83
N GLY A 16 -9.55 -4.39 9.86
CA GLY A 16 -9.83 -3.41 8.80
C GLY A 16 -9.91 -3.99 7.39
N GLY A 17 -10.53 -3.24 6.48
CA GLY A 17 -10.80 -3.66 5.10
C GLY A 17 -9.54 -4.00 4.28
N ILE A 18 -8.42 -3.31 4.52
CA ILE A 18 -7.15 -3.62 3.82
C ILE A 18 -6.71 -5.04 4.14
N THR A 19 -6.85 -5.48 5.39
CA THR A 19 -6.46 -6.82 5.83
C THR A 19 -7.27 -7.90 5.10
N SER A 20 -8.57 -7.70 4.90
CA SER A 20 -9.41 -8.62 4.14
C SER A 20 -8.93 -8.76 2.69
N VAL A 21 -8.66 -7.65 2.02
CA VAL A 21 -8.13 -7.63 0.64
C VAL A 21 -6.79 -8.36 0.56
N VAL A 22 -5.88 -8.07 1.49
CA VAL A 22 -4.52 -8.64 1.49
C VAL A 22 -4.54 -10.14 1.81
N ASN A 23 -5.42 -10.59 2.69
CA ASN A 23 -5.63 -12.02 2.96
C ASN A 23 -6.10 -12.76 1.69
N GLY A 24 -6.95 -12.12 0.88
CA GLY A 24 -7.33 -12.66 -0.41
C GLY A 24 -6.14 -12.81 -1.37
N TYR A 25 -5.27 -11.82 -1.48
CA TYR A 25 -4.05 -11.93 -2.30
C TYR A 25 -3.13 -13.07 -1.85
N ARG A 26 -3.00 -13.28 -0.54
CA ARG A 26 -2.16 -14.35 0.01
C ARG A 26 -2.60 -15.75 -0.45
N ASN A 27 -3.90 -15.94 -0.64
CA ASN A 27 -4.49 -17.21 -1.00
C ASN A 27 -4.95 -17.28 -2.47
N SER A 28 -4.47 -16.34 -3.32
CA SER A 28 -4.84 -16.26 -4.72
C SER A 28 -3.76 -16.81 -5.64
N GLN A 29 -4.11 -17.02 -6.90
CA GLN A 29 -3.20 -17.40 -7.97
C GLN A 29 -2.00 -16.45 -8.12
N LEU A 30 -2.10 -15.21 -7.61
CA LEU A 30 -0.98 -14.26 -7.61
C LEU A 30 0.27 -14.84 -6.95
N THR A 31 0.14 -15.60 -5.86
CA THR A 31 1.26 -16.24 -5.17
C THR A 31 1.78 -17.49 -5.88
N GLU A 32 0.99 -18.04 -6.80
CA GLU A 32 1.41 -19.12 -7.68
C GLU A 32 2.19 -18.58 -8.89
N ASP A 33 1.77 -17.45 -9.45
CA ASP A 33 2.36 -16.86 -10.65
C ASP A 33 3.64 -16.06 -10.36
N TYR A 34 3.72 -15.43 -9.19
CA TYR A 34 4.82 -14.57 -8.76
C TYR A 34 5.52 -15.11 -7.50
N ASP A 35 6.82 -14.76 -7.36
CA ASP A 35 7.53 -14.92 -6.07
C ASP A 35 7.17 -13.70 -5.19
N VAL A 36 6.22 -13.90 -4.27
CA VAL A 36 5.64 -12.81 -3.46
C VAL A 36 6.20 -12.86 -2.04
N ARG A 37 6.75 -11.72 -1.58
CA ARG A 37 7.11 -11.51 -0.17
C ARG A 37 6.25 -10.42 0.43
N PHE A 38 5.68 -10.72 1.61
CA PHE A 38 4.87 -9.78 2.37
C PHE A 38 5.70 -9.13 3.48
N ILE A 39 5.63 -7.79 3.57
CA ILE A 39 6.23 -7.00 4.65
C ILE A 39 5.12 -6.29 5.39
N GLU A 40 4.87 -6.73 6.62
CA GLU A 40 3.85 -6.18 7.49
C GLU A 40 4.39 -4.95 8.23
N THR A 41 3.75 -3.80 8.04
CA THR A 41 4.18 -2.50 8.58
C THR A 41 3.36 -2.00 9.77
N TYR A 42 2.29 -2.70 10.12
CA TYR A 42 1.36 -2.30 11.17
C TYR A 42 0.76 -3.52 11.84
N CYS A 43 0.51 -3.43 13.13
CA CYS A 43 -0.30 -4.37 13.91
C CYS A 43 -1.21 -3.59 14.86
N ASP A 44 -2.29 -4.22 15.32
CA ASP A 44 -3.05 -3.69 16.45
C ASP A 44 -2.27 -3.86 17.73
N GLY A 45 -2.57 -3.03 18.74
CA GLY A 45 -1.90 -3.07 20.04
C GLY A 45 -1.41 -1.71 20.53
N SER A 46 -0.48 -1.72 21.48
CA SER A 46 0.10 -0.52 22.07
C SER A 46 0.95 0.29 21.10
N VAL A 47 1.26 1.53 21.45
CA VAL A 47 2.15 2.40 20.65
C VAL A 47 3.52 1.75 20.46
N ILE A 48 4.04 1.10 21.50
CA ILE A 48 5.34 0.41 21.45
C ILE A 48 5.32 -0.72 20.44
N GLN A 49 4.27 -1.56 20.45
CA GLN A 49 4.12 -2.66 19.50
C GLN A 49 4.02 -2.15 18.06
N LYS A 50 3.22 -1.11 17.80
CA LYS A 50 3.08 -0.48 16.50
C LYS A 50 4.40 0.10 15.98
N THR A 51 5.15 0.78 16.86
CA THR A 51 6.44 1.39 16.49
C THR A 51 7.51 0.32 16.24
N SER A 52 7.61 -0.68 17.09
CA SER A 52 8.54 -1.82 16.91
C SER A 52 8.24 -2.58 15.61
N LYS A 53 6.95 -2.83 15.32
CA LYS A 53 6.53 -3.47 14.07
C LYS A 53 6.95 -2.66 12.84
N ALA A 54 6.74 -1.33 12.88
CA ALA A 54 7.13 -0.45 11.78
C ALA A 54 8.65 -0.42 11.59
N LEU A 55 9.43 -0.32 12.67
CA LEU A 55 10.90 -0.32 12.60
C LEU A 55 11.43 -1.64 12.02
N SER A 56 10.94 -2.77 12.53
CA SER A 56 11.28 -4.09 12.00
C SER A 56 10.94 -4.22 10.50
N ALA A 57 9.79 -3.65 10.09
CA ALA A 57 9.39 -3.65 8.67
C ALA A 57 10.35 -2.84 7.80
N TYR A 58 10.85 -1.70 8.26
CA TYR A 58 11.84 -0.90 7.51
C TYR A 58 13.15 -1.66 7.33
N LEU A 59 13.67 -2.29 8.38
CA LEU A 59 14.89 -3.10 8.28
C LEU A 59 14.70 -4.28 7.33
N LYS A 60 13.56 -4.99 7.42
CA LYS A 60 13.21 -6.07 6.51
C LYS A 60 13.09 -5.58 5.06
N PHE A 61 12.50 -4.39 4.86
CA PHE A 61 12.37 -3.84 3.53
C PHE A 61 13.71 -3.45 2.93
N ILE A 62 14.60 -2.80 3.70
CA ILE A 62 15.96 -2.47 3.26
C ILE A 62 16.70 -3.74 2.84
N TYR A 63 16.68 -4.77 3.69
CA TYR A 63 17.27 -6.07 3.36
C TYR A 63 16.69 -6.66 2.07
N THR A 64 15.36 -6.62 1.94
CA THR A 64 14.65 -7.12 0.75
C THR A 64 15.03 -6.34 -0.51
N ALA A 65 15.13 -5.03 -0.43
CA ALA A 65 15.52 -4.18 -1.55
C ALA A 65 16.95 -4.43 -2.01
N LEU A 66 17.89 -4.62 -1.07
CA LEU A 66 19.32 -4.79 -1.37
C LEU A 66 19.68 -6.20 -1.85
N PHE A 67 19.12 -7.23 -1.21
CA PHE A 67 19.55 -8.62 -1.42
C PHE A 67 18.56 -9.45 -2.24
N TRP A 68 17.26 -9.31 -2.01
CA TRP A 68 16.26 -10.04 -2.79
C TRP A 68 15.90 -9.34 -4.11
N LYS A 69 16.00 -8.01 -4.16
CA LYS A 69 15.84 -7.16 -5.34
C LYS A 69 14.52 -7.43 -6.06
N PRO A 70 13.38 -7.03 -5.50
CA PRO A 70 12.08 -7.23 -6.13
C PRO A 70 11.97 -6.48 -7.47
N ASN A 71 11.24 -7.04 -8.41
CA ASN A 71 10.92 -6.39 -9.67
C ASN A 71 9.84 -5.30 -9.50
N LEU A 72 9.05 -5.40 -8.42
CA LEU A 72 7.97 -4.48 -8.10
C LEU A 72 7.74 -4.42 -6.58
N VAL A 73 7.47 -3.23 -6.07
CA VAL A 73 6.91 -3.03 -4.73
C VAL A 73 5.44 -2.63 -4.86
N HIS A 74 4.55 -3.43 -4.27
CA HIS A 74 3.12 -3.14 -4.22
C HIS A 74 2.75 -2.71 -2.80
N VAL A 75 2.44 -1.43 -2.62
CA VAL A 75 2.14 -0.82 -1.33
C VAL A 75 0.63 -0.72 -1.16
N HIS A 76 0.08 -1.32 -0.11
CA HIS A 76 -1.30 -1.11 0.33
C HIS A 76 -1.33 -0.01 1.38
N SER A 77 -1.71 1.20 0.97
CA SER A 77 -1.74 2.37 1.84
C SER A 77 -3.16 2.82 2.15
N SER A 78 -3.31 3.53 3.25
CA SER A 78 -4.48 4.34 3.57
C SER A 78 -3.98 5.73 3.92
N PHE A 79 -4.88 6.66 4.22
CA PHE A 79 -4.53 8.01 4.63
C PHE A 79 -4.01 8.09 6.08
N GLY A 80 -3.62 9.27 6.53
CA GLY A 80 -3.15 9.49 7.90
C GLY A 80 -1.85 8.72 8.23
N GLY A 81 -1.81 8.09 9.38
CA GLY A 81 -0.61 7.38 9.87
C GLY A 81 -0.14 6.25 8.96
N SER A 82 -1.05 5.63 8.21
CA SER A 82 -0.69 4.60 7.22
C SER A 82 0.17 5.19 6.10
N PHE A 83 -0.21 6.36 5.57
CA PHE A 83 0.56 7.07 4.56
C PHE A 83 2.00 7.33 5.02
N TYR A 84 2.18 7.92 6.19
CA TYR A 84 3.53 8.29 6.68
C TYR A 84 4.44 7.07 6.85
N ARG A 85 3.91 5.95 7.34
CA ARG A 85 4.67 4.69 7.42
C ARG A 85 5.09 4.17 6.05
N LYS A 86 4.20 4.25 5.05
CA LYS A 86 4.49 3.78 3.70
C LYS A 86 5.35 4.75 2.90
N ALA A 87 5.27 6.05 3.19
CA ALA A 87 6.07 7.07 2.53
C ALA A 87 7.57 6.77 2.60
N LEU A 88 8.07 6.32 3.77
CA LEU A 88 9.48 5.93 3.92
C LEU A 88 9.84 4.73 3.04
N ILE A 89 8.96 3.74 2.94
CA ILE A 89 9.18 2.57 2.07
C ILE A 89 9.20 2.97 0.60
N ILE A 90 8.29 3.85 0.18
CA ILE A 90 8.25 4.40 -1.19
C ILE A 90 9.54 5.16 -1.50
N GLU A 91 10.04 5.96 -0.53
CA GLU A 91 11.33 6.66 -0.68
C GLU A 91 12.48 5.68 -0.87
N ILE A 92 12.60 4.66 -0.01
CA ILE A 92 13.66 3.65 -0.09
C ILE A 92 13.58 2.88 -1.42
N ALA A 93 12.37 2.47 -1.84
CA ALA A 93 12.17 1.79 -3.12
C ALA A 93 12.60 2.68 -4.31
N SER A 94 12.21 3.95 -4.28
CA SER A 94 12.59 4.95 -5.30
C SER A 94 14.09 5.14 -5.39
N LEU A 95 14.78 5.29 -4.25
CA LEU A 95 16.25 5.38 -4.19
C LEU A 95 16.93 4.11 -4.71
N SER A 96 16.32 2.96 -4.48
CA SER A 96 16.79 1.66 -4.99
C SER A 96 16.39 1.41 -6.44
N LYS A 97 15.73 2.36 -7.12
CA LYS A 97 15.21 2.25 -8.49
C LYS A 97 14.24 1.09 -8.69
N ILE A 98 13.53 0.70 -7.64
CA ILE A 98 12.52 -0.35 -7.70
C ILE A 98 11.16 0.31 -7.99
N PRO A 99 10.45 -0.09 -9.04
CA PRO A 99 9.13 0.48 -9.36
C PRO A 99 8.12 0.20 -8.26
N VAL A 100 7.28 1.22 -7.96
CA VAL A 100 6.27 1.15 -6.89
C VAL A 100 4.88 1.31 -7.49
N VAL A 101 3.97 0.43 -7.11
CA VAL A 101 2.53 0.60 -7.26
C VAL A 101 1.94 0.91 -5.89
N ASN A 102 1.18 2.00 -5.77
CA ASN A 102 0.52 2.37 -4.53
C ASN A 102 -0.99 2.12 -4.63
N HIS A 103 -1.50 1.16 -3.89
CA HIS A 103 -2.91 0.82 -3.82
C HIS A 103 -3.54 1.52 -2.61
N VAL A 104 -4.42 2.47 -2.87
CA VAL A 104 -4.95 3.39 -1.86
C VAL A 104 -6.30 2.91 -1.35
N HIS A 105 -6.38 2.59 -0.07
CA HIS A 105 -7.57 2.12 0.65
C HIS A 105 -8.02 3.16 1.69
N GLY A 106 -8.12 4.41 1.31
CA GLY A 106 -8.44 5.49 2.25
C GLY A 106 -9.90 5.89 2.25
N ALA A 107 -10.38 6.35 3.41
CA ALA A 107 -11.51 7.27 3.56
C ALA A 107 -10.94 8.65 3.94
N ASP A 108 -11.77 9.68 4.02
CA ASP A 108 -11.39 11.01 4.52
C ASP A 108 -10.30 11.73 3.70
N PHE A 109 -10.47 11.76 2.37
CA PHE A 109 -9.56 12.46 1.47
C PHE A 109 -9.43 13.95 1.82
N ASP A 110 -10.51 14.59 2.23
CA ASP A 110 -10.52 16.00 2.60
C ASP A 110 -9.60 16.28 3.78
N GLU A 111 -9.69 15.46 4.84
CA GLU A 111 -8.81 15.57 6.01
C GLU A 111 -7.37 15.19 5.69
N PHE A 112 -7.17 14.26 4.77
CA PHE A 112 -5.84 13.81 4.40
C PHE A 112 -5.13 14.81 3.50
N TYR A 113 -5.83 15.43 2.54
CA TYR A 113 -5.19 16.26 1.51
C TYR A 113 -5.77 17.66 1.42
N ARG A 114 -7.07 17.83 1.14
CA ARG A 114 -7.65 19.14 0.80
C ARG A 114 -7.49 20.16 1.92
N LYS A 115 -7.68 19.76 3.18
CA LYS A 115 -7.53 20.62 4.38
C LYS A 115 -6.08 20.79 4.84
N LYS A 116 -5.09 20.21 4.17
CA LYS A 116 -3.68 20.38 4.57
C LYS A 116 -3.08 21.68 4.06
N SER A 117 -2.06 22.16 4.80
CA SER A 117 -1.25 23.29 4.34
C SER A 117 -0.51 22.93 3.04
N GLN A 118 -0.18 23.94 2.23
CA GLN A 118 0.53 23.75 0.96
C GLN A 118 1.83 22.96 1.10
N LYS A 119 2.57 23.17 2.19
CA LYS A 119 3.79 22.40 2.48
C LYS A 119 3.51 20.90 2.63
N LYS A 120 2.43 20.55 3.32
CA LYS A 120 2.02 19.14 3.49
C LYS A 120 1.49 18.54 2.19
N LYS A 121 0.70 19.30 1.41
CA LYS A 121 0.24 18.87 0.08
C LYS A 121 1.42 18.52 -0.83
N LYS A 122 2.39 19.43 -0.98
CA LYS A 122 3.61 19.18 -1.76
C LYS A 122 4.38 17.93 -1.30
N THR A 123 4.41 17.67 0.00
CA THR A 123 5.05 16.42 0.52
C THR A 123 4.29 15.18 0.08
N ILE A 124 2.95 15.19 0.18
CA ILE A 124 2.10 14.09 -0.26
C ILE A 124 2.27 13.85 -1.77
N GLU A 125 2.14 14.90 -2.57
CA GLU A 125 2.33 14.87 -4.02
C GLU A 125 3.70 14.28 -4.42
N LYS A 126 4.77 14.76 -3.76
CA LYS A 126 6.14 14.26 -4.00
C LYS A 126 6.25 12.75 -3.77
N ILE A 127 5.63 12.22 -2.72
CA ILE A 127 5.66 10.78 -2.41
C ILE A 127 4.84 9.98 -3.42
N TYR A 128 3.60 10.42 -3.71
CA TYR A 128 2.73 9.72 -4.66
C TYR A 128 3.33 9.71 -6.08
N ASN A 129 3.95 10.81 -6.52
CA ASN A 129 4.59 10.92 -7.83
C ASN A 129 5.87 10.07 -7.99
N LYS A 130 6.36 9.43 -6.93
CA LYS A 130 7.40 8.39 -7.02
C LYS A 130 6.85 7.02 -7.43
N CYS A 131 5.54 6.84 -7.37
CA CYS A 131 4.89 5.60 -7.77
C CYS A 131 4.65 5.59 -9.29
N ILE A 132 4.95 4.48 -9.94
CA ILE A 132 4.69 4.33 -11.37
C ILE A 132 3.19 4.21 -11.68
N ARG A 133 2.41 3.75 -10.70
CA ARG A 133 0.94 3.67 -10.75
C ARG A 133 0.35 3.88 -9.38
N THR A 134 -0.82 4.49 -9.36
CA THR A 134 -1.69 4.56 -8.18
C THR A 134 -2.97 3.80 -8.49
N ILE A 135 -3.39 2.91 -7.59
CA ILE A 135 -4.64 2.16 -7.70
C ILE A 135 -5.68 2.82 -6.80
N ALA A 136 -6.82 3.15 -7.38
CA ALA A 136 -8.03 3.64 -6.72
C ALA A 136 -9.08 2.52 -6.64
N LEU A 137 -9.97 2.56 -5.64
CA LEU A 137 -11.01 1.55 -5.44
C LEU A 137 -12.31 1.84 -6.20
N SER A 138 -12.45 3.03 -6.78
CA SER A 138 -13.61 3.44 -7.57
C SER A 138 -13.26 4.63 -8.47
N GLU A 139 -14.12 4.95 -9.43
CA GLU A 139 -13.98 6.16 -10.26
C GLU A 139 -14.07 7.45 -9.44
N GLU A 140 -14.84 7.47 -8.35
CA GLU A 140 -14.88 8.61 -7.42
C GLU A 140 -13.51 8.81 -6.75
N TRP A 141 -12.89 7.72 -6.25
CA TRP A 141 -11.55 7.75 -5.68
C TRP A 141 -10.48 8.13 -6.69
N LYS A 142 -10.65 7.72 -7.95
CA LYS A 142 -9.77 8.15 -9.04
C LYS A 142 -9.81 9.67 -9.21
N LYS A 143 -11.00 10.29 -9.20
CA LYS A 143 -11.14 11.76 -9.27
C LYS A 143 -10.42 12.47 -8.11
N ASN A 144 -10.57 11.97 -6.89
CA ASN A 144 -9.89 12.53 -5.72
C ASN A 144 -8.36 12.41 -5.86
N LEU A 145 -7.85 11.26 -6.27
CA LEU A 145 -6.41 11.02 -6.42
C LEU A 145 -5.80 11.80 -7.60
N ALA A 146 -6.60 12.18 -8.59
CA ALA A 146 -6.16 13.05 -9.69
C ALA A 146 -5.78 14.47 -9.23
N GLU A 147 -6.17 14.88 -8.02
CA GLU A 147 -5.65 16.11 -7.39
C GLU A 147 -4.19 15.97 -6.90
N ILE A 148 -3.69 14.74 -6.75
CA ILE A 148 -2.34 14.45 -6.22
C ILE A 148 -1.38 14.03 -7.33
N VAL A 149 -1.84 13.19 -8.27
CA VAL A 149 -1.01 12.60 -9.34
C VAL A 149 -1.70 12.73 -10.70
N PRO A 150 -0.93 12.70 -11.81
CA PRO A 150 -1.52 12.70 -13.16
C PRO A 150 -2.51 11.57 -13.34
N GLU A 151 -3.71 11.87 -13.85
CA GLU A 151 -4.82 10.92 -13.98
C GLU A 151 -4.45 9.66 -14.78
N GLN A 152 -3.64 9.81 -15.83
CA GLN A 152 -3.17 8.68 -16.64
C GLN A 152 -2.33 7.65 -15.85
N THR A 153 -1.82 8.02 -14.67
CA THR A 153 -1.09 7.10 -13.79
C THR A 153 -2.01 6.31 -12.87
N ILE A 154 -3.28 6.70 -12.77
CA ILE A 154 -4.26 6.05 -11.90
C ILE A 154 -4.95 4.90 -12.64
N ARG A 155 -5.19 3.80 -11.92
CA ARG A 155 -6.02 2.68 -12.37
C ARG A 155 -7.08 2.40 -11.32
N VAL A 156 -8.28 2.06 -11.76
CA VAL A 156 -9.35 1.63 -10.86
C VAL A 156 -9.31 0.12 -10.77
N VAL A 157 -9.23 -0.39 -9.54
CA VAL A 157 -9.36 -1.81 -9.21
C VAL A 157 -10.25 -1.88 -7.99
N GLU A 158 -11.47 -2.30 -8.18
CA GLU A 158 -12.46 -2.44 -7.11
C GLU A 158 -12.09 -3.57 -6.15
N ASN A 159 -12.48 -3.43 -4.89
CA ASN A 159 -12.33 -4.52 -3.95
C ASN A 159 -13.29 -5.66 -4.34
N TYR A 160 -12.78 -6.88 -4.39
CA TYR A 160 -13.63 -8.04 -4.55
C TYR A 160 -14.24 -8.45 -3.20
N GLY A 161 -15.50 -8.88 -3.25
CA GLY A 161 -16.17 -9.57 -2.14
C GLY A 161 -16.08 -11.07 -2.35
N ILE A 162 -15.66 -11.82 -1.35
CA ILE A 162 -15.89 -13.27 -1.35
C ILE A 162 -17.37 -13.45 -0.98
N LEU A 163 -18.18 -13.93 -1.92
CA LEU A 163 -19.54 -14.37 -1.62
C LEU A 163 -19.42 -15.57 -0.65
N GLN A 164 -19.83 -15.35 0.59
CA GLN A 164 -20.03 -16.45 1.53
C GLN A 164 -21.39 -17.06 1.23
N GLU A 165 -21.43 -18.03 0.34
CA GLU A 165 -22.66 -18.75 -0.04
C GLU A 165 -23.38 -19.38 1.17
N ASP A 166 -22.63 -19.67 2.24
CA ASP A 166 -23.16 -20.26 3.49
C ASP A 166 -24.01 -19.28 4.33
N LEU A 167 -24.00 -17.99 4.04
CA LEU A 167 -24.79 -16.96 4.75
C LEU A 167 -26.11 -16.62 4.04
N ILE A 168 -26.38 -17.21 2.87
CA ILE A 168 -27.63 -17.08 2.14
C ILE A 168 -28.48 -18.31 2.44
N LYS A 169 -28.94 -18.43 3.67
CA LYS A 169 -30.00 -19.38 4.07
C LYS A 169 -31.15 -18.64 4.70
#